data_2a7d4381406e9e2d9a7cc5a321e44bcd
#
_entry.id   2a7d4381406e9e2d9a7cc5a321e44bcd
#
_cell.length_a   1.000
_cell.length_b   1.000
_cell.length_c   1.000
_cell.angle_alpha   90.00
_cell.angle_beta   90.00
_cell.angle_gamma   90.00
#
_symmetry.space_group_name_H-M   'P 1'
#
loop_
_entity.id
_entity.type
_entity.pdbx_description
1 polymer ?
#
loop_
_entity_poly.entity_id
_entity_poly.type
_entity_poly.pdbx_seq_one_letter_code
_entity_poly.pdbx_strand_id
1 'polypeptide(L)'
;MITSSTARGATLAGLSALVLALTGCSATPAAAPSAPPATGAQTGSSSAGDDLLAGHGLSGTSGQQVVESLDRNPGARPLSLRGSVRPDQVVLDDGVRQATLPLPKDSFYLSIAPYENRTHECFHHNLGTCQGELANEQVYVKITDSAGKAVVDQQATTYANGFVGFWVPRGSSGTVTITRGDKTGQTPFSTGADSPTCLTTLRLT
;
A
#
# COMPACT_ATOMS: atom_id res chain seq x y z
N MET A 1 9.50 -44.85 -32.86
CA MET A 1 9.96 -45.88 -31.95
C MET A 1 9.58 -45.41 -30.57
N ILE A 2 8.38 -45.86 -30.06
CA ILE A 2 8.21 -47.03 -29.18
C ILE A 2 8.83 -46.66 -27.81
N THR A 3 8.18 -46.56 -26.67
CA THR A 3 7.17 -47.41 -26.05
C THR A 3 6.46 -46.69 -24.87
N SER A 4 5.16 -46.98 -24.76
CA SER A 4 4.29 -46.82 -23.61
C SER A 4 4.75 -47.69 -22.42
N SER A 5 4.41 -47.29 -21.19
CA SER A 5 4.17 -48.27 -20.13
C SER A 5 3.16 -47.75 -19.12
N THR A 6 2.01 -48.41 -19.13
CA THR A 6 0.90 -48.38 -18.15
C THR A 6 1.23 -49.33 -17.00
N ALA A 7 0.85 -48.95 -15.77
CA ALA A 7 0.60 -49.92 -14.71
C ALA A 7 -0.61 -49.50 -13.85
N ARG A 8 -1.63 -50.36 -13.92
CA ARG A 8 -2.84 -50.41 -13.09
C ARG A 8 -2.51 -51.15 -11.79
N GLY A 9 -3.09 -50.76 -10.68
CA GLY A 9 -3.13 -51.55 -9.45
C GLY A 9 -4.37 -51.15 -8.65
N ALA A 10 -5.27 -52.09 -8.52
CA ALA A 10 -6.59 -51.99 -7.94
C ALA A 10 -6.65 -52.60 -6.51
N THR A 11 -7.68 -52.16 -5.79
CA THR A 11 -8.48 -52.85 -4.74
C THR A 11 -7.88 -53.15 -3.37
N LEU A 12 -8.58 -52.74 -2.28
CA LEU A 12 -9.45 -53.64 -1.50
C LEU A 12 -10.19 -52.86 -0.40
N ALA A 13 -11.44 -53.25 -0.25
CA ALA A 13 -12.44 -52.84 0.69
C ALA A 13 -12.19 -53.41 2.09
N GLY A 14 -12.68 -52.74 3.12
CA GLY A 14 -12.76 -53.23 4.49
C GLY A 14 -13.89 -52.57 5.25
N LEU A 15 -15.09 -53.14 5.19
CA LEU A 15 -16.21 -52.89 6.10
C LEU A 15 -15.87 -53.45 7.48
N SER A 16 -16.10 -52.70 8.54
CA SER A 16 -16.39 -53.25 9.88
C SER A 16 -17.33 -52.31 10.62
N ALA A 17 -18.56 -52.71 10.72
CA ALA A 17 -19.58 -52.14 11.59
C ALA A 17 -19.36 -52.67 13.03
N LEU A 18 -19.36 -51.78 14.00
CA LEU A 18 -19.52 -52.15 15.39
C LEU A 18 -20.56 -51.23 16.04
N VAL A 19 -21.73 -51.80 16.29
CA VAL A 19 -22.84 -51.23 17.05
C VAL A 19 -22.58 -51.48 18.52
N LEU A 20 -22.48 -50.46 19.33
CA LEU A 20 -22.62 -50.57 20.80
C LEU A 20 -23.67 -49.55 21.26
N ALA A 21 -24.80 -50.05 21.61
CA ALA A 21 -25.83 -49.38 22.37
C ALA A 21 -25.42 -49.33 23.85
N LEU A 22 -25.42 -48.16 24.46
CA LEU A 22 -25.40 -47.98 25.91
C LEU A 22 -26.37 -46.89 26.33
N THR A 23 -27.28 -47.31 27.15
CA THR A 23 -28.36 -46.66 27.84
C THR A 23 -27.99 -45.43 28.66
N GLY A 24 -28.80 -44.47 28.59
CA GLY A 24 -29.36 -43.48 29.47
C GLY A 24 -28.64 -43.01 30.72
N CYS A 25 -28.50 -41.69 30.80
CA CYS A 25 -28.75 -40.94 32.02
C CYS A 25 -29.17 -39.51 31.61
N SER A 26 -30.44 -39.19 31.92
CA SER A 26 -30.96 -37.84 31.82
C SER A 26 -30.30 -36.99 32.91
N ALA A 27 -29.40 -36.09 32.53
CA ALA A 27 -28.98 -35.00 33.39
C ALA A 27 -29.53 -33.68 32.80
N THR A 28 -30.40 -33.05 33.54
CA THR A 28 -30.95 -31.74 33.29
C THR A 28 -29.79 -30.72 33.17
N PRO A 29 -29.63 -29.97 32.09
CA PRO A 29 -28.65 -28.91 32.07
C PRO A 29 -29.13 -27.75 32.94
N ALA A 30 -28.37 -27.44 33.98
CA ALA A 30 -28.49 -26.21 34.74
C ALA A 30 -28.21 -25.05 33.79
N ALA A 31 -29.11 -24.08 33.73
CA ALA A 31 -28.96 -22.84 32.98
C ALA A 31 -27.71 -22.11 33.48
N ALA A 32 -26.71 -21.97 32.60
CA ALA A 32 -25.58 -21.08 32.81
C ALA A 32 -26.10 -19.63 32.79
N PRO A 33 -25.63 -18.76 33.71
CA PRO A 33 -25.98 -17.36 33.67
C PRO A 33 -25.47 -16.75 32.35
N SER A 34 -26.38 -16.14 31.58
CA SER A 34 -26.06 -15.36 30.37
C SER A 34 -25.13 -14.22 30.77
N ALA A 35 -23.89 -14.26 30.28
CA ALA A 35 -23.00 -13.14 30.38
C ALA A 35 -23.62 -11.94 29.58
N PRO A 36 -23.58 -10.71 30.12
CA PRO A 36 -24.05 -9.55 29.39
C PRO A 36 -23.24 -9.39 28.09
N PRO A 37 -23.87 -8.91 26.99
CA PRO A 37 -23.12 -8.66 25.77
C PRO A 37 -22.03 -7.64 26.08
N ALA A 38 -20.78 -8.01 25.81
CA ALA A 38 -19.67 -7.08 25.84
C ALA A 38 -19.93 -6.02 24.76
N THR A 39 -20.46 -4.88 25.17
CA THR A 39 -20.53 -3.68 24.34
C THR A 39 -19.09 -3.25 24.08
N GLY A 40 -18.53 -3.74 22.97
CA GLY A 40 -17.17 -3.48 22.56
C GLY A 40 -16.96 -2.01 22.30
N ALA A 41 -16.14 -1.39 23.09
CA ALA A 41 -15.59 -0.06 22.89
C ALA A 41 -14.81 0.00 21.57
N GLN A 42 -15.44 0.46 20.50
CA GLN A 42 -14.79 0.87 19.25
C GLN A 42 -14.89 2.38 18.99
N THR A 43 -15.28 3.17 19.96
CA THR A 43 -15.46 4.62 19.82
C THR A 43 -14.18 5.44 20.09
N GLY A 44 -13.09 4.82 20.55
CA GLY A 44 -11.87 5.57 20.90
C GLY A 44 -10.92 5.84 19.73
N SER A 45 -10.98 5.05 18.63
CA SER A 45 -10.01 5.15 17.54
C SER A 45 -10.35 6.24 16.51
N SER A 46 -11.65 6.57 16.33
CA SER A 46 -12.07 7.62 15.40
C SER A 46 -11.78 9.03 15.95
N SER A 47 -12.03 9.28 17.23
CA SER A 47 -11.83 10.60 17.82
C SER A 47 -10.35 11.00 17.85
N ALA A 48 -9.43 10.09 18.19
CA ALA A 48 -7.99 10.36 18.21
C ALA A 48 -7.44 10.65 16.80
N GLY A 49 -7.97 9.98 15.78
CA GLY A 49 -7.63 10.24 14.38
C GLY A 49 -8.13 11.60 13.90
N ASP A 50 -9.38 11.95 14.24
CA ASP A 50 -9.97 13.24 13.92
C ASP A 50 -9.22 14.39 14.63
N ASP A 51 -8.83 14.20 15.89
CA ASP A 51 -8.03 15.17 16.65
C ASP A 51 -6.62 15.35 16.05
N LEU A 52 -5.99 14.27 15.54
CA LEU A 52 -4.72 14.36 14.83
C LEU A 52 -4.87 15.20 13.57
N LEU A 53 -5.87 14.89 12.74
CA LEU A 53 -6.11 15.63 11.50
C LEU A 53 -6.45 17.09 11.77
N ALA A 54 -7.28 17.38 12.78
CA ALA A 54 -7.64 18.73 13.19
C ALA A 54 -6.41 19.53 13.64
N GLY A 55 -5.52 18.92 14.43
CA GLY A 55 -4.29 19.53 14.90
C GLY A 55 -3.30 19.92 13.78
N HIS A 56 -3.45 19.33 12.60
CA HIS A 56 -2.65 19.62 11.41
C HIS A 56 -3.43 20.31 10.27
N GLY A 57 -4.64 20.82 10.56
CA GLY A 57 -5.47 21.52 9.57
C GLY A 57 -6.02 20.63 8.45
N LEU A 58 -6.15 19.32 8.71
CA LEU A 58 -6.58 18.31 7.74
C LEU A 58 -7.96 17.71 8.08
N SER A 59 -8.77 18.40 8.87
CA SER A 59 -10.13 17.97 9.21
C SER A 59 -10.98 17.73 7.96
N GLY A 60 -11.67 16.61 7.92
CA GLY A 60 -12.60 16.27 6.82
C GLY A 60 -11.92 15.94 5.49
N THR A 61 -10.59 15.83 5.44
CA THR A 61 -9.88 15.45 4.22
C THR A 61 -9.85 13.94 4.04
N SER A 62 -9.92 13.48 2.79
CA SER A 62 -9.73 12.06 2.46
C SER A 62 -8.24 11.67 2.54
N GLY A 63 -7.95 10.37 2.62
CA GLY A 63 -6.58 9.87 2.58
C GLY A 63 -5.83 10.31 1.33
N GLN A 64 -6.50 10.37 0.17
CA GLN A 64 -5.92 10.91 -1.07
C GLN A 64 -5.49 12.37 -0.92
N GLN A 65 -6.38 13.23 -0.41
CA GLN A 65 -6.08 14.65 -0.21
C GLN A 65 -4.95 14.86 0.79
N VAL A 66 -4.89 14.04 1.84
CA VAL A 66 -3.80 14.07 2.82
C VAL A 66 -2.47 13.72 2.16
N VAL A 67 -2.42 12.64 1.35
CA VAL A 67 -1.21 12.25 0.61
C VAL A 67 -0.73 13.39 -0.28
N GLU A 68 -1.62 13.95 -1.09
CA GLU A 68 -1.27 15.05 -2.02
C GLU A 68 -0.80 16.30 -1.29
N SER A 69 -1.46 16.67 -0.18
CA SER A 69 -1.11 17.85 0.62
C SER A 69 0.27 17.70 1.28
N LEU A 70 0.54 16.55 1.91
CA LEU A 70 1.79 16.32 2.61
C LEU A 70 2.97 16.12 1.67
N ASP A 71 2.79 15.41 0.57
CA ASP A 71 3.89 15.16 -0.39
C ASP A 71 4.34 16.45 -1.08
N ARG A 72 3.39 17.34 -1.41
CA ARG A 72 3.64 18.66 -2.01
C ARG A 72 4.03 19.74 -1.00
N ASN A 73 4.03 19.42 0.30
CA ASN A 73 4.35 20.41 1.32
C ASN A 73 5.78 20.96 1.13
N PRO A 74 5.98 22.29 0.99
CA PRO A 74 7.29 22.89 0.75
C PRO A 74 8.15 22.99 2.02
N GLY A 75 7.62 22.65 3.19
CA GLY A 75 8.33 22.71 4.47
C GLY A 75 9.56 21.81 4.50
N ALA A 76 10.55 22.21 5.28
CA ALA A 76 11.76 21.42 5.51
C ALA A 76 11.40 20.07 6.15
N ARG A 77 12.08 19.01 5.71
CA ARG A 77 11.92 17.67 6.31
C ARG A 77 12.85 17.51 7.52
N PRO A 78 12.44 16.78 8.57
CA PRO A 78 11.15 16.09 8.68
C PRO A 78 9.98 17.04 9.01
N LEU A 79 8.80 16.75 8.44
CA LEU A 79 7.56 17.43 8.84
C LEU A 79 7.10 16.97 10.23
N SER A 80 6.32 17.81 10.92
CA SER A 80 5.68 17.44 12.19
C SER A 80 4.67 16.32 12.07
N LEU A 81 3.97 16.21 10.92
CA LEU A 81 3.12 15.08 10.58
C LEU A 81 3.83 14.20 9.55
N ARG A 82 4.08 12.95 9.90
CA ARG A 82 4.61 11.92 9.03
C ARG A 82 3.47 11.10 8.45
N GLY A 83 3.62 10.62 7.23
CA GLY A 83 2.62 9.77 6.58
C GLY A 83 3.30 8.65 5.80
N SER A 84 3.10 7.39 6.20
CA SER A 84 3.56 6.22 5.44
C SER A 84 2.48 5.82 4.45
N VAL A 85 2.74 6.00 3.16
CA VAL A 85 1.83 5.61 2.08
C VAL A 85 1.98 4.12 1.81
N ARG A 86 0.90 3.39 2.01
CA ARG A 86 0.79 1.97 1.70
C ARG A 86 -0.09 1.77 0.47
N PRO A 87 -0.18 0.55 -0.09
CA PRO A 87 -1.01 0.30 -1.27
C PRO A 87 -2.48 0.74 -1.12
N ASP A 88 -3.07 0.57 0.05
CA ASP A 88 -4.50 0.75 0.31
C ASP A 88 -4.84 1.78 1.39
N GLN A 89 -3.83 2.32 2.05
CA GLN A 89 -4.01 3.25 3.18
C GLN A 89 -2.82 4.18 3.34
N VAL A 90 -3.02 5.30 4.03
CA VAL A 90 -1.93 6.11 4.59
C VAL A 90 -1.98 6.04 6.10
N VAL A 91 -0.84 5.74 6.72
CA VAL A 91 -0.67 5.72 8.17
C VAL A 91 0.02 7.01 8.59
N LEU A 92 -0.69 7.83 9.35
CA LEU A 92 -0.25 9.14 9.84
C LEU A 92 0.27 9.03 11.28
N ASP A 93 1.30 9.82 11.60
CA ASP A 93 1.95 9.83 12.91
C ASP A 93 2.57 11.21 13.20
N ASP A 94 2.16 11.86 14.30
CA ASP A 94 2.75 13.13 14.78
C ASP A 94 3.76 12.92 15.94
N GLY A 95 4.06 11.66 16.27
CA GLY A 95 4.93 11.29 17.40
C GLY A 95 4.19 11.09 18.73
N VAL A 96 2.92 11.47 18.80
CA VAL A 96 2.05 11.30 19.97
C VAL A 96 0.81 10.46 19.61
N ARG A 97 0.24 10.70 18.43
CA ARG A 97 -0.99 10.08 17.93
C ARG A 97 -0.74 9.45 16.57
N GLN A 98 -1.55 8.44 16.27
CA GLN A 98 -1.57 7.81 14.95
C GLN A 98 -3.01 7.77 14.41
N ALA A 99 -3.13 7.86 13.08
CA ALA A 99 -4.38 7.66 12.37
C ALA A 99 -4.12 6.90 11.06
N THR A 100 -5.11 6.17 10.61
CA THR A 100 -5.06 5.47 9.33
C THR A 100 -6.24 5.89 8.48
N LEU A 101 -5.97 6.35 7.26
CA LEU A 101 -7.00 6.73 6.30
C LEU A 101 -6.94 5.80 5.09
N PRO A 102 -8.10 5.33 4.59
CA PRO A 102 -8.14 4.53 3.38
C PRO A 102 -7.75 5.35 2.15
N LEU A 103 -7.11 4.70 1.19
CA LEU A 103 -6.83 5.24 -0.14
C LEU A 103 -7.84 4.69 -1.16
N PRO A 104 -7.98 5.34 -2.35
CA PRO A 104 -8.88 4.87 -3.40
C PRO A 104 -8.61 3.41 -3.79
N LYS A 105 -9.69 2.62 -3.98
CA LYS A 105 -9.58 1.17 -4.22
C LYS A 105 -9.07 0.81 -5.61
N ASP A 106 -9.28 1.66 -6.59
CA ASP A 106 -8.98 1.48 -8.01
C ASP A 106 -7.68 2.15 -8.45
N SER A 107 -7.08 2.96 -7.59
CA SER A 107 -5.82 3.64 -7.87
C SER A 107 -4.75 3.37 -6.80
N PHE A 108 -3.51 3.61 -7.18
CA PHE A 108 -2.31 3.38 -6.39
C PHE A 108 -1.43 4.63 -6.47
N TYR A 109 -0.95 5.11 -5.33
CA TYR A 109 -0.04 6.24 -5.29
C TYR A 109 1.40 5.78 -5.53
N LEU A 110 1.96 6.17 -6.66
CA LEU A 110 3.34 5.89 -7.04
C LEU A 110 4.16 7.15 -6.87
N SER A 111 5.06 7.17 -5.89
CA SER A 111 5.96 8.28 -5.61
C SER A 111 7.34 7.97 -6.15
N ILE A 112 7.91 8.86 -6.97
CA ILE A 112 9.12 8.61 -7.75
C ILE A 112 10.15 9.69 -7.42
N ALA A 113 11.37 9.28 -7.01
CA ALA A 113 12.51 10.17 -6.83
C ALA A 113 13.56 9.87 -7.90
N PRO A 114 13.57 10.60 -9.03
CA PRO A 114 14.67 10.53 -9.97
C PRO A 114 15.95 11.08 -9.34
N TYR A 115 17.11 10.52 -9.72
CA TYR A 115 18.40 10.97 -9.21
C TYR A 115 19.51 10.86 -10.25
N GLU A 116 20.59 11.59 -10.07
CA GLU A 116 21.79 11.53 -10.89
C GLU A 116 22.96 10.88 -10.13
N ASN A 117 23.19 11.31 -8.90
CA ASN A 117 24.37 10.96 -8.13
C ASN A 117 24.06 10.14 -6.87
N ARG A 118 22.97 10.43 -6.17
CA ARG A 118 22.65 9.82 -4.88
C ARG A 118 21.15 9.52 -4.74
N THR A 119 20.89 8.40 -4.11
CA THR A 119 19.54 7.94 -3.76
C THR A 119 19.56 7.29 -2.39
N HIS A 120 18.42 6.77 -1.95
CA HIS A 120 18.27 5.99 -0.72
C HIS A 120 17.31 4.82 -0.98
N GLU A 121 17.35 3.81 -0.13
CA GLU A 121 16.38 2.73 -0.18
C GLU A 121 15.05 3.17 0.44
N CYS A 122 13.95 2.90 -0.26
CA CYS A 122 12.61 3.20 0.20
C CYS A 122 11.61 2.18 -0.38
N PHE A 123 10.73 1.65 0.46
CA PHE A 123 9.66 0.74 0.02
C PHE A 123 8.29 1.40 0.12
N HIS A 124 7.94 1.91 1.30
CA HIS A 124 6.74 2.69 1.51
C HIS A 124 7.11 4.17 1.63
N HIS A 125 6.60 5.00 0.71
CA HIS A 125 6.88 6.42 0.71
C HIS A 125 6.44 7.09 2.00
N ASN A 126 7.35 7.81 2.66
CA ASN A 126 7.04 8.61 3.83
C ASN A 126 6.99 10.09 3.47
N LEU A 127 5.78 10.63 3.48
CA LEU A 127 5.46 11.99 3.07
C LEU A 127 6.19 13.07 3.90
N GLY A 128 6.52 12.76 5.15
CA GLY A 128 7.13 13.69 6.08
C GLY A 128 8.66 13.59 6.18
N THR A 129 9.28 12.51 5.71
CA THR A 129 10.72 12.27 5.92
C THR A 129 11.51 11.95 4.66
N CYS A 130 10.89 11.35 3.63
CA CYS A 130 11.61 11.01 2.40
C CYS A 130 12.09 12.27 1.67
N GLN A 131 13.36 12.23 1.19
CA GLN A 131 14.00 13.29 0.43
C GLN A 131 14.76 12.71 -0.76
N GLY A 132 14.40 13.13 -1.97
CA GLY A 132 15.11 12.85 -3.22
C GLY A 132 16.16 13.92 -3.53
N GLU A 133 17.02 13.64 -4.48
CA GLU A 133 18.11 14.54 -4.89
C GLU A 133 17.60 15.76 -5.66
N LEU A 134 16.63 15.57 -6.55
CA LEU A 134 16.20 16.57 -7.53
C LEU A 134 14.93 17.29 -7.06
N ALA A 135 15.06 18.27 -6.17
CA ALA A 135 13.94 19.05 -5.64
C ALA A 135 13.61 20.24 -6.54
N ASN A 136 12.31 20.49 -6.78
CA ASN A 136 11.79 21.60 -7.59
C ASN A 136 12.31 21.65 -9.04
N GLU A 137 12.64 20.50 -9.61
CA GLU A 137 13.16 20.36 -10.95
C GLU A 137 12.07 20.02 -11.96
N GLN A 138 12.14 20.62 -13.15
CA GLN A 138 11.26 20.26 -14.26
C GLN A 138 11.71 18.95 -14.90
N VAL A 139 10.78 18.03 -15.05
CA VAL A 139 10.99 16.71 -15.65
C VAL A 139 9.85 16.36 -16.59
N TYR A 140 10.13 15.56 -17.61
CA TYR A 140 9.10 14.92 -18.41
C TYR A 140 8.89 13.49 -17.89
N VAL A 141 7.66 13.14 -17.57
CA VAL A 141 7.31 11.85 -16.99
C VAL A 141 6.43 11.08 -17.95
N LYS A 142 6.86 9.86 -18.29
CA LYS A 142 6.07 8.90 -19.03
C LYS A 142 5.97 7.62 -18.25
N ILE A 143 4.74 7.19 -17.93
CA ILE A 143 4.45 5.90 -17.31
C ILE A 143 3.65 5.09 -18.32
N THR A 144 4.17 3.93 -18.70
CA THR A 144 3.51 3.00 -19.63
C THR A 144 3.20 1.70 -18.93
N ASP A 145 2.01 1.15 -19.15
CA ASP A 145 1.66 -0.19 -18.68
C ASP A 145 2.38 -1.29 -19.47
N SER A 146 2.20 -2.55 -19.06
CA SER A 146 2.81 -3.72 -19.72
C SER A 146 2.32 -3.95 -21.15
N ALA A 147 1.20 -3.35 -21.56
CA ALA A 147 0.71 -3.35 -22.93
C ALA A 147 1.27 -2.20 -23.78
N GLY A 148 2.12 -1.33 -23.19
CA GLY A 148 2.71 -0.16 -23.85
C GLY A 148 1.78 1.06 -23.90
N LYS A 149 0.61 1.02 -23.25
CA LYS A 149 -0.31 2.15 -23.17
C LYS A 149 0.21 3.17 -22.17
N ALA A 150 0.25 4.45 -22.57
CA ALA A 150 0.60 5.52 -21.66
C ALA A 150 -0.50 5.73 -20.60
N VAL A 151 -0.12 5.66 -19.34
CA VAL A 151 -0.93 5.98 -18.15
C VAL A 151 -0.69 7.43 -17.72
N VAL A 152 0.56 7.89 -17.82
CA VAL A 152 0.99 9.27 -17.61
C VAL A 152 1.91 9.64 -18.77
N ASP A 153 1.76 10.84 -19.31
CA ASP A 153 2.60 11.34 -20.40
C ASP A 153 2.56 12.89 -20.36
N GLN A 154 3.43 13.50 -19.52
CA GLN A 154 3.34 14.93 -19.25
C GLN A 154 4.62 15.53 -18.66
N GLN A 155 4.73 16.85 -18.76
CA GLN A 155 5.65 17.65 -17.95
C GLN A 155 5.17 17.69 -16.50
N ALA A 156 6.13 17.63 -15.56
CA ALA A 156 5.89 17.76 -14.13
C ALA A 156 7.06 18.49 -13.46
N THR A 157 6.83 18.98 -12.26
CA THR A 157 7.89 19.51 -11.41
C THR A 157 7.99 18.62 -10.17
N THR A 158 9.18 18.15 -9.85
CA THR A 158 9.41 17.44 -8.59
C THR A 158 9.12 18.38 -7.42
N TYR A 159 8.55 17.82 -6.36
CA TYR A 159 8.19 18.61 -5.18
C TYR A 159 9.45 19.05 -4.42
N ALA A 160 9.28 19.87 -3.37
CA ALA A 160 10.37 20.33 -2.51
C ALA A 160 11.13 19.18 -1.82
N ASN A 161 10.51 18.00 -1.70
CA ASN A 161 11.15 16.79 -1.19
C ASN A 161 11.91 15.98 -2.27
N GLY A 162 11.94 16.44 -3.54
CA GLY A 162 12.63 15.75 -4.63
C GLY A 162 11.88 14.57 -5.23
N PHE A 163 10.61 14.40 -4.88
CA PHE A 163 9.72 13.38 -5.44
C PHE A 163 8.71 13.99 -6.42
N VAL A 164 8.14 13.15 -7.25
CA VAL A 164 6.94 13.44 -8.03
C VAL A 164 5.99 12.24 -7.89
N GLY A 165 4.72 12.51 -7.58
CA GLY A 165 3.74 11.47 -7.27
C GLY A 165 2.58 11.44 -8.26
N PHE A 166 2.13 10.22 -8.60
CA PHE A 166 1.01 9.98 -9.50
C PHE A 166 0.07 8.92 -8.95
N TRP A 167 -1.22 9.15 -9.14
CA TRP A 167 -2.24 8.12 -8.97
C TRP A 167 -2.36 7.34 -10.27
N VAL A 168 -2.00 6.06 -10.24
CA VAL A 168 -2.03 5.16 -11.39
C VAL A 168 -2.98 3.99 -11.13
N PRO A 169 -3.50 3.29 -12.15
CA PRO A 169 -4.39 2.15 -11.95
C PRO A 169 -3.77 1.08 -11.05
N ARG A 170 -4.56 0.54 -10.13
CA ARG A 170 -4.15 -0.57 -9.26
C ARG A 170 -4.07 -1.88 -10.05
N GLY A 171 -3.21 -2.81 -9.61
CA GLY A 171 -3.06 -4.13 -10.22
C GLY A 171 -2.38 -4.09 -11.59
N SER A 172 -1.67 -3.01 -11.91
CA SER A 172 -0.91 -2.85 -13.14
C SER A 172 0.60 -2.97 -12.91
N SER A 173 1.34 -3.13 -13.97
CA SER A 173 2.80 -3.10 -14.02
C SER A 173 3.27 -2.47 -15.32
N GLY A 174 4.51 -2.04 -15.37
CA GLY A 174 5.06 -1.42 -16.56
C GLY A 174 6.37 -0.70 -16.31
N THR A 175 6.59 0.42 -17.00
CA THR A 175 7.83 1.18 -16.94
C THR A 175 7.56 2.66 -16.70
N VAL A 176 8.29 3.24 -15.76
CA VAL A 176 8.42 4.68 -15.58
C VAL A 176 9.65 5.16 -16.35
N THR A 177 9.49 6.17 -17.17
CA THR A 177 10.57 6.90 -17.85
C THR A 177 10.54 8.35 -17.40
N ILE A 178 11.66 8.89 -16.97
CA ILE A 178 11.81 10.32 -16.65
C ILE A 178 12.96 10.91 -17.45
N THR A 179 12.70 12.08 -18.05
CA THR A 179 13.71 12.85 -18.77
C THR A 179 13.87 14.23 -18.13
N ARG A 180 15.11 14.68 -17.94
CA ARG A 180 15.50 16.00 -17.45
C ARG A 180 16.64 16.53 -18.32
N GLY A 181 16.36 17.55 -19.14
CA GLY A 181 17.33 18.03 -20.13
C GLY A 181 17.69 16.93 -21.13
N ASP A 182 18.96 16.59 -21.22
CA ASP A 182 19.52 15.54 -22.08
C ASP A 182 19.61 14.15 -21.41
N LYS A 183 19.29 14.06 -20.10
CA LYS A 183 19.37 12.84 -19.33
C LYS A 183 18.03 12.13 -19.24
N THR A 184 18.07 10.80 -19.33
CA THR A 184 16.88 9.96 -19.24
C THR A 184 17.17 8.75 -18.36
N GLY A 185 16.17 8.36 -17.55
CA GLY A 185 16.23 7.14 -16.74
C GLY A 185 14.94 6.34 -16.82
N GLN A 186 15.02 5.06 -16.56
CA GLN A 186 13.88 4.15 -16.55
C GLN A 186 13.94 3.21 -15.36
N THR A 187 12.76 2.85 -14.83
CA THR A 187 12.62 1.82 -13.80
C THR A 187 11.28 1.09 -13.98
N PRO A 188 11.22 -0.22 -13.73
CA PRO A 188 9.95 -0.94 -13.70
C PRO A 188 9.12 -0.51 -12.49
N PHE A 189 7.79 -0.65 -12.59
CA PHE A 189 6.87 -0.48 -11.47
C PHE A 189 5.82 -1.58 -11.45
N SER A 190 5.21 -1.78 -10.29
CA SER A 190 3.99 -2.55 -10.10
C SER A 190 3.11 -1.87 -9.05
N THR A 191 1.80 -2.18 -9.07
CA THR A 191 0.79 -1.55 -8.20
C THR A 191 -0.12 -2.58 -7.52
N GLY A 192 0.44 -3.75 -7.23
CA GLY A 192 -0.21 -4.81 -6.44
C GLY A 192 -0.23 -4.52 -4.94
N ALA A 193 -0.79 -5.46 -4.17
CA ALA A 193 -0.90 -5.33 -2.72
C ALA A 193 0.47 -5.27 -2.01
N ASP A 194 1.47 -5.95 -2.57
CA ASP A 194 2.83 -6.02 -2.00
C ASP A 194 3.83 -5.15 -2.78
N SER A 195 3.34 -4.18 -3.57
CA SER A 195 4.20 -3.32 -4.38
C SER A 195 4.73 -2.13 -3.58
N PRO A 196 5.98 -1.67 -3.87
CA PRO A 196 6.50 -0.46 -3.28
C PRO A 196 5.73 0.77 -3.76
N THR A 197 5.39 1.66 -2.85
CA THR A 197 4.82 2.98 -3.17
C THR A 197 5.89 4.04 -3.43
N CYS A 198 7.15 3.68 -3.23
CA CYS A 198 8.32 4.53 -3.32
C CYS A 198 9.30 3.97 -4.36
N LEU A 199 9.55 4.71 -5.44
CA LEU A 199 10.53 4.37 -6.46
C LEU A 199 11.74 5.30 -6.37
N THR A 200 12.85 4.77 -5.89
CA THR A 200 14.13 5.48 -5.69
C THR A 200 15.26 4.88 -6.53
N THR A 201 14.91 4.04 -7.51
CA THR A 201 15.86 3.31 -8.36
C THR A 201 16.04 3.93 -9.75
N LEU A 202 15.37 5.06 -10.05
CA LEU A 202 15.40 5.71 -11.36
C LEU A 202 16.59 6.67 -11.46
N ARG A 203 17.70 6.20 -12.01
CA ARG A 203 18.88 7.03 -12.26
C ARG A 203 18.80 7.67 -13.65
N LEU A 204 19.06 8.98 -13.69
CA LEU A 204 19.21 9.74 -14.94
C LEU A 204 20.67 9.71 -15.43
N THR A 205 20.87 9.31 -16.67
CA THR A 205 22.20 9.21 -17.33
C THR A 205 22.19 9.81 -18.71
#